data_4f6b8ed40e1b75a23634bd4e1cf184bf
#
_entry.id   4f6b8ed40e1b75a23634bd4e1cf184bf
#
_cell.length_a   1.000
_cell.length_b   1.000
_cell.length_c   1.000
_cell.angle_alpha   90.00
_cell.angle_beta   90.00
_cell.angle_gamma   90.00
#
_symmetry.space_group_name_H-M   'P 1'
#
loop_
_entity.id
_entity.type
_entity.pdbx_description
1 polymer ?
#
loop_
_entity_poly.entity_id
_entity_poly.type
_entity_poly.pdbx_seq_one_letter_code
_entity_poly.pdbx_strand_id
1 'polypeptide(L)'
;GYTNAGKSTLFNRLTGADVYVQNQLFATLDSVSRPVSLPHGAKALLVDTVGFIRKLPHALVSAFRSTLEEAVLADVLVIVNDGASEEITQQHDTVLQVLSDLGATEQPRIEVINKCDLYTDEAGAPMLIPGAVRLSAKTGEGIAELHARIAEQLQKTYAPVTFVLPFDRFGLVGQIRPLGRVINEEYTDTGIELTVVLANADRDRLVSK
;
A
#
# COMPACT_ATOMS: atom_id res chain seq x y z
N GLY A 1 -6.97 8.15 -0.97
CA GLY A 1 -7.39 9.06 -2.04
C GLY A 1 -8.74 9.69 -1.76
N TYR A 2 -9.08 10.76 -2.50
CA TYR A 2 -10.33 11.50 -2.34
C TYR A 2 -11.55 10.61 -2.62
N THR A 3 -12.73 10.98 -2.09
CA THR A 3 -13.96 10.24 -2.38
C THR A 3 -14.23 10.23 -3.90
N ASN A 4 -14.78 9.13 -4.40
CA ASN A 4 -15.09 8.93 -5.82
C ASN A 4 -13.87 8.98 -6.80
N ALA A 5 -12.64 8.94 -6.30
CA ALA A 5 -11.44 8.81 -7.15
C ALA A 5 -11.30 7.42 -7.80
N GLY A 6 -12.17 6.47 -7.43
CA GLY A 6 -12.20 5.11 -8.01
C GLY A 6 -11.41 4.08 -7.22
N LYS A 7 -11.19 4.27 -5.91
CA LYS A 7 -10.46 3.35 -5.03
C LYS A 7 -11.07 1.95 -5.03
N SER A 8 -12.35 1.82 -4.72
CA SER A 8 -13.03 0.51 -4.66
C SER A 8 -13.11 -0.16 -6.03
N THR A 9 -13.22 0.61 -7.12
CA THR A 9 -13.12 0.07 -8.49
C THR A 9 -11.72 -0.49 -8.76
N LEU A 10 -10.69 0.25 -8.35
CA LEU A 10 -9.30 -0.19 -8.46
C LEU A 10 -9.04 -1.43 -7.59
N PHE A 11 -9.54 -1.43 -6.36
CA PHE A 11 -9.46 -2.57 -5.45
C PHE A 11 -10.06 -3.84 -6.06
N ASN A 12 -11.28 -3.76 -6.61
CA ASN A 12 -11.93 -4.88 -7.28
C ASN A 12 -11.10 -5.38 -8.48
N ARG A 13 -10.58 -4.46 -9.27
CA ARG A 13 -9.74 -4.80 -10.44
C ARG A 13 -8.46 -5.54 -10.03
N LEU A 14 -7.80 -5.09 -8.97
CA LEU A 14 -6.55 -5.69 -8.50
C LEU A 14 -6.74 -7.04 -7.81
N THR A 15 -7.85 -7.21 -7.09
CA THR A 15 -8.11 -8.39 -6.27
C THR A 15 -9.01 -9.44 -6.95
N GLY A 16 -9.66 -9.09 -8.04
CA GLY A 16 -10.71 -9.91 -8.65
C GLY A 16 -11.98 -10.03 -7.80
N ALA A 17 -12.16 -9.14 -6.82
CA ALA A 17 -13.32 -9.13 -5.94
C ALA A 17 -14.48 -8.34 -6.56
N ASP A 18 -15.70 -8.66 -6.14
CA ASP A 18 -16.93 -7.92 -6.48
C ASP A 18 -17.41 -7.14 -5.24
N VAL A 19 -16.56 -6.25 -4.74
CA VAL A 19 -17.00 -5.30 -3.70
C VAL A 19 -17.95 -4.30 -4.33
N TYR A 20 -19.08 -4.07 -3.66
CA TYR A 20 -20.13 -3.20 -4.18
C TYR A 20 -19.59 -1.77 -4.37
N VAL A 21 -19.56 -1.30 -5.61
CA VAL A 21 -19.09 0.02 -5.99
C VAL A 21 -20.30 0.90 -6.29
N GLN A 22 -20.55 1.91 -5.47
CA GLN A 22 -21.52 2.96 -5.78
C GLN A 22 -20.81 4.27 -6.11
N ASN A 23 -21.35 5.02 -7.07
CA ASN A 23 -20.97 6.43 -7.31
C ASN A 23 -21.58 7.35 -6.23
N GLN A 24 -21.40 6.99 -4.96
CA GLN A 24 -21.88 7.76 -3.81
C GLN A 24 -20.71 8.11 -2.88
N LEU A 25 -20.87 9.23 -2.17
CA LEU A 25 -19.95 9.60 -1.10
C LEU A 25 -19.95 8.48 -0.05
N PHE A 26 -18.74 8.05 0.38
CA PHE A 26 -18.58 6.96 1.37
C PHE A 26 -19.16 5.60 0.94
N ALA A 27 -18.90 5.19 -0.31
CA ALA A 27 -19.28 3.86 -0.79
C ALA A 27 -18.66 2.73 0.06
N THR A 28 -17.50 2.97 0.67
CA THR A 28 -16.81 2.07 1.60
C THR A 28 -16.84 2.72 2.99
N LEU A 29 -17.53 2.11 3.96
CA LEU A 29 -17.58 2.54 5.36
C LEU A 29 -16.66 1.70 6.25
N ASP A 30 -16.56 0.40 5.97
CA ASP A 30 -15.66 -0.54 6.65
C ASP A 30 -14.51 -0.90 5.73
N SER A 31 -13.29 -1.01 6.30
CA SER A 31 -12.13 -1.44 5.52
C SER A 31 -12.31 -2.88 5.04
N VAL A 32 -12.07 -3.10 3.75
CA VAL A 32 -12.09 -4.43 3.14
C VAL A 32 -10.67 -4.82 2.76
N SER A 33 -10.21 -5.97 3.23
CA SER A 33 -8.89 -6.47 2.89
C SER A 33 -8.96 -7.73 2.02
N ARG A 34 -8.09 -7.85 1.01
CA ARG A 34 -7.97 -9.01 0.12
C ARG A 34 -6.52 -9.25 -0.28
N PRO A 35 -6.10 -10.52 -0.37
CA PRO A 35 -4.78 -10.84 -0.91
C PRO A 35 -4.74 -10.54 -2.41
N VAL A 36 -3.60 -10.02 -2.85
CA VAL A 36 -3.28 -9.80 -4.26
C VAL A 36 -1.95 -10.46 -4.59
N SER A 37 -1.90 -11.12 -5.76
CA SER A 37 -0.67 -11.66 -6.31
C SER A 37 0.03 -10.61 -7.16
N LEU A 38 1.31 -10.39 -6.88
CA LEU A 38 2.16 -9.42 -7.55
C LEU A 38 3.17 -10.14 -8.45
N PRO A 39 3.85 -9.44 -9.37
CA PRO A 39 4.94 -9.98 -10.16
C PRO A 39 5.99 -10.70 -9.31
N HIS A 40 6.68 -11.66 -9.92
CA HIS A 40 7.72 -12.48 -9.28
C HIS A 40 7.25 -13.30 -8.07
N GLY A 41 5.95 -13.61 -7.99
CA GLY A 41 5.38 -14.45 -6.93
C GLY A 41 5.23 -13.73 -5.58
N ALA A 42 5.45 -12.44 -5.53
CA ALA A 42 5.19 -11.65 -4.33
C ALA A 42 3.68 -11.62 -4.03
N LYS A 43 3.33 -11.50 -2.76
CA LYS A 43 1.94 -11.38 -2.29
C LYS A 43 1.84 -10.16 -1.38
N ALA A 44 0.74 -9.42 -1.52
CA ALA A 44 0.39 -8.33 -0.63
C ALA A 44 -1.05 -8.49 -0.13
N LEU A 45 -1.36 -7.87 0.99
CA LEU A 45 -2.72 -7.66 1.45
C LEU A 45 -3.13 -6.25 1.03
N LEU A 46 -4.08 -6.14 0.11
CA LEU A 46 -4.62 -4.86 -0.30
C LEU A 46 -5.80 -4.51 0.61
N VAL A 47 -5.82 -3.27 1.09
CA VAL A 47 -6.89 -2.76 1.97
C VAL A 47 -7.55 -1.57 1.27
N ASP A 48 -8.87 -1.66 1.02
CA ASP A 48 -9.68 -0.51 0.59
C ASP A 48 -10.13 0.29 1.81
N THR A 49 -9.91 1.59 1.76
CA THR A 49 -10.21 2.50 2.85
C THR A 49 -11.29 3.51 2.48
N VAL A 50 -11.90 4.13 3.48
CA VAL A 50 -12.85 5.23 3.29
C VAL A 50 -12.22 6.36 2.48
N GLY A 51 -12.97 6.94 1.55
CA GLY A 51 -12.52 8.10 0.77
C GLY A 51 -12.50 9.37 1.60
N PHE A 52 -11.46 10.18 1.44
CA PHE A 52 -11.36 11.50 2.07
C PHE A 52 -12.30 12.49 1.41
N ILE A 53 -12.84 13.40 2.20
CA ILE A 53 -13.64 14.54 1.75
C ILE A 53 -13.13 15.84 2.35
N ARG A 54 -13.40 16.93 1.66
CA ARG A 54 -13.13 18.27 2.15
C ARG A 54 -14.00 18.56 3.38
N LYS A 55 -13.41 19.05 4.48
CA LYS A 55 -14.09 19.34 5.75
C LYS A 55 -14.79 18.11 6.35
N LEU A 56 -14.02 17.02 6.60
CA LEU A 56 -14.53 15.95 7.46
C LEU A 56 -14.94 16.54 8.80
N PRO A 57 -16.22 16.44 9.21
CA PRO A 57 -16.63 16.86 10.54
C PRO A 57 -15.82 16.12 11.60
N HIS A 58 -15.37 16.80 12.65
CA HIS A 58 -14.56 16.18 13.72
C HIS A 58 -15.21 14.93 14.32
N ALA A 59 -16.56 14.88 14.34
CA ALA A 59 -17.29 13.69 14.78
C ALA A 59 -17.10 12.48 13.85
N LEU A 60 -16.92 12.69 12.54
CA LEU A 60 -16.64 11.62 11.57
C LEU A 60 -15.17 11.20 11.59
N VAL A 61 -14.24 12.11 11.89
CA VAL A 61 -12.82 11.76 12.05
C VAL A 61 -12.65 10.71 13.15
N SER A 62 -13.34 10.86 14.28
CA SER A 62 -13.30 9.87 15.37
C SER A 62 -13.97 8.55 15.00
N ALA A 63 -15.04 8.57 14.21
CA ALA A 63 -15.75 7.37 13.75
C ALA A 63 -14.93 6.57 12.71
N PHE A 64 -14.15 7.28 11.86
CA PHE A 64 -13.30 6.65 10.84
C PHE A 64 -11.86 6.41 11.29
N ARG A 65 -11.52 6.74 12.53
CA ARG A 65 -10.15 6.63 13.03
C ARG A 65 -9.60 5.22 12.90
N SER A 66 -10.39 4.20 13.23
CA SER A 66 -9.99 2.80 13.10
C SER A 66 -9.72 2.37 11.65
N THR A 67 -10.54 2.83 10.69
CA THR A 67 -10.33 2.54 9.26
C THR A 67 -9.18 3.34 8.66
N LEU A 68 -8.85 4.49 9.24
CA LEU A 68 -7.74 5.33 8.81
C LEU A 68 -6.41 4.92 9.47
N GLU A 69 -6.44 4.24 10.61
CA GLU A 69 -5.27 3.64 11.26
C GLU A 69 -4.59 2.60 10.35
N GLU A 70 -5.33 1.94 9.46
CA GLU A 70 -4.79 1.07 8.42
C GLU A 70 -3.76 1.78 7.51
N ALA A 71 -3.95 3.09 7.27
CA ALA A 71 -2.98 3.86 6.48
C ALA A 71 -1.66 4.09 7.23
N VAL A 72 -1.69 4.18 8.54
CA VAL A 72 -0.49 4.35 9.39
C VAL A 72 0.29 3.04 9.47
N LEU A 73 -0.41 1.91 9.45
CA LEU A 73 0.16 0.57 9.57
C LEU A 73 0.61 -0.02 8.22
N ALA A 74 0.24 0.62 7.10
CA ALA A 74 0.55 0.12 5.77
C ALA A 74 2.04 0.19 5.46
N ASP A 75 2.57 -0.84 4.79
CA ASP A 75 3.93 -0.85 4.27
C ASP A 75 4.11 0.07 3.05
N VAL A 76 3.04 0.27 2.28
CA VAL A 76 3.00 1.12 1.08
C VAL A 76 1.61 1.75 0.97
N LEU A 77 1.57 3.05 0.69
CA LEU A 77 0.33 3.77 0.41
C LEU A 77 0.15 3.96 -1.11
N VAL A 78 -1.01 3.57 -1.63
CA VAL A 78 -1.42 3.90 -3.01
C VAL A 78 -2.40 5.05 -2.95
N ILE A 79 -1.99 6.23 -3.39
CA ILE A 79 -2.82 7.45 -3.40
C ILE A 79 -3.51 7.55 -4.76
N VAL A 80 -4.83 7.37 -4.76
CA VAL A 80 -5.63 7.37 -5.99
C VAL A 80 -6.24 8.76 -6.20
N ASN A 81 -5.88 9.39 -7.32
CA ASN A 81 -6.36 10.69 -7.75
C ASN A 81 -7.29 10.54 -8.95
N ASP A 82 -8.34 11.35 -9.03
CA ASP A 82 -9.26 11.40 -10.17
C ASP A 82 -8.69 12.26 -11.28
N GLY A 83 -8.19 11.64 -12.35
CA GLY A 83 -7.61 12.35 -13.49
C GLY A 83 -8.61 13.16 -14.31
N ALA A 84 -9.91 12.90 -14.18
CA ALA A 84 -10.96 13.64 -14.86
C ALA A 84 -11.49 14.83 -14.03
N SER A 85 -10.98 15.04 -12.81
CA SER A 85 -11.41 16.12 -11.93
C SER A 85 -10.65 17.41 -12.21
N GLU A 86 -11.36 18.51 -12.42
CA GLU A 86 -10.77 19.85 -12.50
C GLU A 86 -10.12 20.28 -11.17
N GLU A 87 -10.54 19.70 -10.05
CA GLU A 87 -10.04 19.99 -8.71
C GLU A 87 -8.97 18.99 -8.23
N ILE A 88 -8.35 18.22 -9.14
CA ILE A 88 -7.40 17.14 -8.79
C ILE A 88 -6.30 17.62 -7.84
N THR A 89 -5.71 18.79 -8.06
CA THR A 89 -4.66 19.36 -7.21
C THR A 89 -5.16 19.59 -5.79
N GLN A 90 -6.33 20.23 -5.65
CA GLN A 90 -6.91 20.54 -4.34
C GLN A 90 -7.35 19.27 -3.59
N GLN A 91 -7.86 18.28 -4.32
CA GLN A 91 -8.23 16.98 -3.75
C GLN A 91 -6.98 16.23 -3.27
N HIS A 92 -5.91 16.23 -4.06
CA HIS A 92 -4.62 15.64 -3.69
C HIS A 92 -4.03 16.30 -2.44
N ASP A 93 -3.98 17.63 -2.38
CA ASP A 93 -3.50 18.38 -1.21
C ASP A 93 -4.31 18.03 0.05
N THR A 94 -5.64 17.91 -0.09
CA THR A 94 -6.52 17.47 1.00
C THR A 94 -6.16 16.07 1.50
N VAL A 95 -5.88 15.14 0.59
CA VAL A 95 -5.46 13.77 0.94
C VAL A 95 -4.15 13.79 1.70
N LEU A 96 -3.15 14.53 1.21
CA LEU A 96 -1.84 14.64 1.86
C LEU A 96 -1.95 15.26 3.26
N GLN A 97 -2.76 16.30 3.42
CA GLN A 97 -2.99 16.92 4.71
C GLN A 97 -3.61 15.92 5.71
N VAL A 98 -4.64 15.17 5.31
CA VAL A 98 -5.25 14.15 6.17
C VAL A 98 -4.27 13.05 6.54
N LEU A 99 -3.45 12.56 5.60
CA LEU A 99 -2.41 11.57 5.90
C LEU A 99 -1.38 12.11 6.90
N SER A 100 -1.01 13.40 6.78
CA SER A 100 -0.13 14.08 7.73
C SER A 100 -0.75 14.17 9.12
N ASP A 101 -2.03 14.58 9.21
CA ASP A 101 -2.77 14.69 10.47
C ASP A 101 -2.93 13.34 11.19
N LEU A 102 -2.94 12.25 10.43
CA LEU A 102 -2.96 10.86 10.93
C LEU A 102 -1.58 10.32 11.32
N GLY A 103 -0.50 11.03 10.98
CA GLY A 103 0.87 10.55 11.18
C GLY A 103 1.33 9.54 10.14
N ALA A 104 0.62 9.38 9.01
CA ALA A 104 1.00 8.50 7.90
C ALA A 104 1.93 9.23 6.91
N THR A 105 3.11 9.66 7.38
CA THR A 105 4.08 10.47 6.62
C THR A 105 5.29 9.68 6.15
N GLU A 106 5.63 8.60 6.85
CA GLU A 106 6.86 7.84 6.62
C GLU A 106 6.71 6.72 5.58
N GLN A 107 5.47 6.30 5.29
CA GLN A 107 5.21 5.20 4.37
C GLN A 107 5.59 5.58 2.93
N PRO A 108 6.24 4.67 2.18
CA PRO A 108 6.42 4.83 0.75
C PRO A 108 5.07 5.05 0.06
N ARG A 109 5.03 6.00 -0.89
CA ARG A 109 3.81 6.38 -1.60
C ARG A 109 3.93 6.06 -3.08
N ILE A 110 2.85 5.53 -3.64
CA ILE A 110 2.68 5.36 -5.07
C ILE A 110 1.51 6.25 -5.47
N GLU A 111 1.80 7.28 -6.24
CA GLU A 111 0.77 8.16 -6.79
C GLU A 111 0.13 7.53 -8.02
N VAL A 112 -1.19 7.57 -8.08
CA VAL A 112 -1.99 7.05 -9.18
C VAL A 112 -2.91 8.14 -9.70
N ILE A 113 -2.92 8.35 -11.01
CA ILE A 113 -3.90 9.17 -11.72
C ILE A 113 -4.85 8.22 -12.45
N ASN A 114 -6.04 8.03 -11.87
CA ASN A 114 -7.05 7.12 -12.37
C ASN A 114 -7.97 7.80 -13.40
N LYS A 115 -8.78 7.01 -14.08
CA LYS A 115 -9.76 7.42 -15.09
C LYS A 115 -9.12 7.99 -16.36
N CYS A 116 -7.95 7.47 -16.77
CA CYS A 116 -7.27 7.91 -18.00
C CYS A 116 -8.10 7.66 -19.27
N ASP A 117 -9.14 6.84 -19.18
CA ASP A 117 -10.13 6.64 -20.23
C ASP A 117 -11.07 7.84 -20.48
N LEU A 118 -11.10 8.83 -19.59
CA LEU A 118 -11.98 9.99 -19.66
C LEU A 118 -11.27 11.28 -20.11
N TYR A 119 -9.95 11.27 -20.27
CA TYR A 119 -9.20 12.43 -20.74
C TYR A 119 -8.11 12.03 -21.73
N THR A 120 -7.82 12.91 -22.68
CA THR A 120 -6.73 12.76 -23.66
C THR A 120 -5.58 13.71 -23.35
N ASP A 121 -4.36 13.34 -23.71
CA ASP A 121 -3.17 14.18 -23.50
C ASP A 121 -3.28 15.54 -24.21
N GLU A 122 -4.09 15.66 -25.27
CA GLU A 122 -4.33 16.89 -26.02
C GLU A 122 -5.27 17.87 -25.29
N ALA A 123 -6.10 17.40 -24.39
CA ALA A 123 -7.08 18.21 -23.67
C ALA A 123 -6.52 18.91 -22.41
N GLY A 124 -5.19 18.90 -22.25
CA GLY A 124 -4.53 19.37 -21.02
C GLY A 124 -4.59 18.29 -19.96
N ALA A 125 -3.60 17.40 -19.96
CA ALA A 125 -3.47 16.41 -18.91
C ALA A 125 -3.53 17.12 -17.55
N PRO A 126 -4.30 16.61 -16.59
CA PRO A 126 -4.35 17.18 -15.26
C PRO A 126 -2.93 17.25 -14.72
N MET A 127 -2.65 18.22 -13.87
CA MET A 127 -1.33 18.47 -13.31
C MET A 127 -0.60 17.16 -13.04
N LEU A 128 0.50 16.95 -13.76
CA LEU A 128 1.27 15.72 -13.67
C LEU A 128 1.90 15.66 -12.27
N ILE A 129 1.39 14.80 -11.43
CA ILE A 129 2.09 14.41 -10.20
C ILE A 129 3.32 13.62 -10.68
N PRO A 130 4.55 14.14 -10.46
CA PRO A 130 5.75 13.50 -10.98
C PRO A 130 5.85 12.03 -10.53
N GLY A 131 6.08 11.12 -11.48
CA GLY A 131 6.21 9.70 -11.19
C GLY A 131 4.91 8.96 -10.91
N ALA A 132 3.75 9.60 -11.07
CA ALA A 132 2.46 8.94 -10.91
C ALA A 132 2.21 7.90 -12.00
N VAL A 133 1.59 6.79 -11.61
CA VAL A 133 1.08 5.77 -12.54
C VAL A 133 -0.24 6.25 -13.12
N ARG A 134 -0.31 6.35 -14.45
CA ARG A 134 -1.56 6.64 -15.15
C ARG A 134 -2.31 5.34 -15.41
N LEU A 135 -3.55 5.26 -15.01
CA LEU A 135 -4.36 4.05 -15.20
C LEU A 135 -5.85 4.35 -15.35
N SER A 136 -6.57 3.34 -15.83
CA SER A 136 -8.02 3.26 -15.73
C SER A 136 -8.42 1.98 -14.99
N ALA A 137 -8.93 2.13 -13.79
CA ALA A 137 -9.49 1.00 -13.03
C ALA A 137 -10.67 0.35 -13.76
N LYS A 138 -11.37 1.10 -14.61
CA LYS A 138 -12.50 0.63 -15.42
C LYS A 138 -12.04 -0.25 -16.58
N THR A 139 -11.09 0.19 -17.38
CA THR A 139 -10.62 -0.53 -18.58
C THR A 139 -9.53 -1.56 -18.26
N GLY A 140 -8.74 -1.32 -17.22
CA GLY A 140 -7.58 -2.13 -16.85
C GLY A 140 -6.26 -1.60 -17.41
N GLU A 141 -6.28 -0.49 -18.13
CA GLU A 141 -5.07 0.18 -18.62
C GLU A 141 -4.19 0.62 -17.45
N GLY A 142 -2.87 0.45 -17.55
CA GLY A 142 -1.91 0.85 -16.52
C GLY A 142 -1.84 -0.04 -15.27
N ILE A 143 -2.71 -1.04 -15.13
CA ILE A 143 -2.74 -1.92 -13.94
C ILE A 143 -1.45 -2.73 -13.79
N ALA A 144 -0.86 -3.21 -14.89
CA ALA A 144 0.39 -3.96 -14.84
C ALA A 144 1.56 -3.11 -14.32
N GLU A 145 1.60 -1.82 -14.66
CA GLU A 145 2.59 -0.88 -14.13
C GLU A 145 2.40 -0.67 -12.62
N LEU A 146 1.15 -0.49 -12.17
CA LEU A 146 0.87 -0.36 -10.74
C LEU A 146 1.32 -1.60 -9.95
N HIS A 147 1.03 -2.81 -10.45
CA HIS A 147 1.50 -4.05 -9.83
C HIS A 147 3.03 -4.10 -9.72
N ALA A 148 3.74 -3.72 -10.79
CA ALA A 148 5.20 -3.68 -10.78
C ALA A 148 5.74 -2.67 -9.76
N ARG A 149 5.15 -1.47 -9.67
CA ARG A 149 5.53 -0.43 -8.70
C ARG A 149 5.29 -0.86 -7.26
N ILE A 150 4.15 -1.52 -6.98
CA ILE A 150 3.88 -2.06 -5.64
C ILE A 150 4.93 -3.13 -5.28
N ALA A 151 5.20 -4.07 -6.19
CA ALA A 151 6.20 -5.11 -5.97
C ALA A 151 7.58 -4.52 -5.71
N GLU A 152 8.00 -3.51 -6.48
CA GLU A 152 9.28 -2.81 -6.30
C GLU A 152 9.39 -2.14 -4.92
N GLN A 153 8.33 -1.44 -4.49
CA GLN A 153 8.34 -0.78 -3.17
C GLN A 153 8.38 -1.79 -2.03
N LEU A 154 7.61 -2.86 -2.12
CA LEU A 154 7.65 -3.93 -1.12
C LEU A 154 9.01 -4.63 -1.05
N GLN A 155 9.70 -4.81 -2.19
CA GLN A 155 11.06 -5.36 -2.20
C GLN A 155 12.09 -4.43 -1.53
N LYS A 156 11.89 -3.11 -1.59
CA LYS A 156 12.73 -2.14 -0.86
C LYS A 156 12.47 -2.18 0.65
N THR A 157 11.25 -2.47 1.04
CA THR A 157 10.84 -2.55 2.46
C THR A 157 11.23 -3.88 3.09
N TYR A 158 11.15 -4.97 2.32
CA TYR A 158 11.41 -6.33 2.77
C TYR A 158 12.57 -6.94 1.97
N ALA A 159 13.58 -7.41 2.66
CA ALA A 159 14.73 -8.07 2.05
C ALA A 159 14.99 -9.44 2.68
N PRO A 160 15.50 -10.43 1.91
CA PRO A 160 16.02 -11.65 2.49
C PRO A 160 17.30 -11.34 3.28
N VAL A 161 17.34 -11.83 4.51
CA VAL A 161 18.51 -11.74 5.40
C VAL A 161 18.86 -13.13 5.89
N THR A 162 20.13 -13.49 5.81
CA THR A 162 20.63 -14.74 6.37
C THR A 162 21.31 -14.48 7.71
N PHE A 163 20.81 -15.13 8.73
CA PHE A 163 21.39 -15.14 10.07
C PHE A 163 22.15 -16.45 10.26
N VAL A 164 23.41 -16.37 10.67
CA VAL A 164 24.20 -17.52 11.12
C VAL A 164 24.21 -17.47 12.65
N LEU A 165 23.46 -18.35 13.28
CA LEU A 165 23.23 -18.37 14.72
C LEU A 165 23.92 -19.58 15.33
N PRO A 166 24.97 -19.38 16.16
CA PRO A 166 25.55 -20.45 16.94
C PRO A 166 24.55 -21.12 17.86
N PHE A 167 24.77 -22.37 18.27
CA PHE A 167 23.82 -23.14 19.08
C PHE A 167 23.53 -22.51 20.45
N ASP A 168 24.47 -21.77 21.03
CA ASP A 168 24.29 -21.02 22.27
C ASP A 168 23.32 -19.83 22.13
N ARG A 169 23.07 -19.36 20.89
CA ARG A 169 22.12 -18.30 20.57
C ARG A 169 20.82 -18.80 19.91
N PHE A 170 20.53 -20.09 20.01
CA PHE A 170 19.33 -20.70 19.43
C PHE A 170 18.02 -19.99 19.83
N GLY A 171 17.96 -19.39 21.01
CA GLY A 171 16.81 -18.60 21.45
C GLY A 171 16.43 -17.44 20.53
N LEU A 172 17.37 -16.92 19.72
CA LEU A 172 17.10 -15.86 18.73
C LEU A 172 16.24 -16.36 17.57
N VAL A 173 16.29 -17.64 17.22
CA VAL A 173 15.43 -18.24 16.18
C VAL A 173 13.96 -18.01 16.51
N GLY A 174 13.59 -18.21 17.79
CA GLY A 174 12.23 -17.97 18.28
C GLY A 174 11.79 -16.48 18.22
N GLN A 175 12.74 -15.55 18.25
CA GLN A 175 12.48 -14.11 18.10
C GLN A 175 12.40 -13.68 16.63
N ILE A 176 13.18 -14.29 15.74
CA ILE A 176 13.26 -13.95 14.33
C ILE A 176 12.06 -14.49 13.55
N ARG A 177 11.67 -15.76 13.78
CA ARG A 177 10.57 -16.41 13.05
C ARG A 177 9.25 -15.63 13.03
N PRO A 178 8.78 -15.01 14.12
CA PRO A 178 7.53 -14.24 14.12
C PRO A 178 7.60 -12.93 13.34
N LEU A 179 8.82 -12.41 13.08
CA LEU A 179 9.04 -11.11 12.45
C LEU A 179 9.03 -11.19 10.91
N GLY A 180 9.13 -12.41 10.34
CA GLY A 180 9.20 -12.52 8.90
C GLY A 180 8.93 -13.92 8.36
N ARG A 181 9.04 -14.07 7.04
CA ARG A 181 8.85 -15.35 6.37
C ARG A 181 10.17 -16.08 6.21
N VAL A 182 10.30 -17.26 6.84
CA VAL A 182 11.45 -18.16 6.65
C VAL A 182 11.45 -18.69 5.21
N ILE A 183 12.56 -18.49 4.50
CA ILE A 183 12.80 -19.02 3.14
C ILE A 183 13.61 -20.32 3.21
N ASN A 184 14.67 -20.31 4.04
CA ASN A 184 15.56 -21.44 4.22
C ASN A 184 15.99 -21.57 5.67
N GLU A 185 16.16 -22.81 6.13
CA GLU A 185 16.68 -23.13 7.46
C GLU A 185 17.57 -24.34 7.31
N GLU A 186 18.86 -24.20 7.62
CA GLU A 186 19.85 -25.26 7.49
C GLU A 186 20.66 -25.38 8.79
N TYR A 187 20.81 -26.60 9.28
CA TYR A 187 21.64 -26.92 10.43
C TYR A 187 23.04 -27.24 9.97
N THR A 188 24.00 -26.48 10.48
CA THR A 188 25.44 -26.66 10.22
C THR A 188 26.14 -27.24 11.44
N ASP A 189 27.39 -27.64 11.31
CA ASP A 189 28.19 -28.17 12.44
C ASP A 189 28.39 -27.13 13.56
N THR A 190 28.23 -25.83 13.27
CA THR A 190 28.52 -24.73 14.20
C THR A 190 27.26 -23.97 14.64
N GLY A 191 26.10 -24.26 14.07
CA GLY A 191 24.86 -23.54 14.39
C GLY A 191 23.75 -23.73 13.36
N ILE A 192 22.90 -22.71 13.23
CA ILE A 192 21.79 -22.67 12.28
C ILE A 192 22.00 -21.49 11.33
N GLU A 193 21.87 -21.77 10.04
CA GLU A 193 21.73 -20.75 9.03
C GLU A 193 20.24 -20.56 8.70
N LEU A 194 19.71 -19.38 9.01
CA LEU A 194 18.31 -19.05 8.87
C LEU A 194 18.13 -17.87 7.91
N THR A 195 17.57 -18.13 6.72
CA THR A 195 17.24 -17.06 5.76
C THR A 195 15.79 -16.68 5.89
N VAL A 196 15.55 -15.41 6.22
CA VAL A 196 14.21 -14.86 6.48
C VAL A 196 14.00 -13.59 5.69
N VAL A 197 12.83 -13.41 5.08
CA VAL A 197 12.39 -12.12 4.53
C VAL A 197 11.82 -11.28 5.68
N LEU A 198 12.52 -10.20 6.02
CA LEU A 198 12.20 -9.29 7.10
C LEU A 198 11.97 -7.88 6.59
N ALA A 199 11.18 -7.09 7.30
CA ALA A 199 11.20 -5.64 7.17
C ALA A 199 12.60 -5.11 7.52
N ASN A 200 13.08 -4.13 6.76
CA ASN A 200 14.42 -3.55 6.97
C ASN A 200 14.59 -3.00 8.41
N ALA A 201 13.55 -2.39 8.97
CA ALA A 201 13.56 -1.90 10.36
C ALA A 201 13.78 -3.02 11.39
N ASP A 202 13.16 -4.19 11.19
CA ASP A 202 13.34 -5.33 12.08
C ASP A 202 14.73 -5.96 11.92
N ARG A 203 15.24 -6.04 10.67
CA ARG A 203 16.61 -6.44 10.39
C ARG A 203 17.60 -5.58 11.17
N ASP A 204 17.51 -4.26 11.05
CA ASP A 204 18.45 -3.33 11.66
C ASP A 204 18.42 -3.41 13.20
N ARG A 205 17.22 -3.65 13.77
CA ARG A 205 17.06 -3.90 15.21
C ARG A 205 17.68 -5.21 15.68
N LEU A 206 17.64 -6.27 14.84
CA LEU A 206 18.21 -7.57 15.17
C LEU A 206 19.73 -7.60 15.03
N VAL A 207 20.28 -6.92 14.04
CA VAL A 207 21.75 -6.82 13.79
C VAL A 207 22.44 -5.97 14.85
N SER A 208 21.73 -5.03 15.49
CA SER A 208 22.27 -4.16 16.54
C SER A 208 22.30 -4.78 17.94
N LYS A 209 21.86 -6.05 18.10
CA LYS A 209 21.91 -6.86 19.34
C LYS A 209 22.96 -7.96 19.27
#